data_f6dfa80a32f89c54ce689a3820545964
#
_entry.id   f6dfa80a32f89c54ce689a3820545964
#
_cell.length_a   1.000
_cell.length_b   1.000
_cell.length_c   1.000
_cell.angle_alpha   90.00
_cell.angle_beta   90.00
_cell.angle_gamma   90.00
#
_symmetry.space_group_name_H-M   'P 1'
#
loop_
_entity.id
_entity.type
_entity.pdbx_description
1 polymer ?
#
loop_
_entity_poly.entity_id
_entity_poly.type
_entity_poly.pdbx_seq_one_letter_code
_entity_poly.pdbx_strand_id
1 'polypeptide(L)'
;MTEYVSTTPGLYPLPDWAKDDLSSLKGHQKHDLISGDEGEEITAVYEEAREEVIKVQQEAGLDRIVEGQLRWDDMLAHPLAVADAVETRGIVRYYDNNNFYREPVVQDDLEPTGDIAAELEATAELTDGDDLQAVLPGPYSLADLATDEQYGDDAAFLGAIAEFLEGEVDAFPDHETLFLLEPSLVENAPEDGQDERASEAIYRVASATDADVVVQPYWGALEEKVYAHLLDADIDAVGFDFVANQDDNLYNIQEYGAPDDIALGLADGQNTLVEDPEAIRERTEWVEGQLGVTEFETVYLTTNTETFYLPYGKYVEKLEALAEAADLAEVKAA
;
A
#
# COMPACT_ATOMS: atom_id res chain seq x y z
N MET A 1 0.22 4.36 26.34
CA MET A 1 0.34 5.73 25.77
C MET A 1 0.32 5.48 24.29
N THR A 2 -0.60 6.04 23.60
CA THR A 2 -0.74 5.88 22.15
C THR A 2 0.48 6.49 21.45
N GLU A 3 1.07 5.74 20.52
CA GLU A 3 2.10 6.23 19.60
C GLU A 3 1.42 6.74 18.33
N TYR A 4 1.84 7.91 17.84
CA TYR A 4 1.33 8.44 16.57
C TYR A 4 2.42 8.37 15.51
N VAL A 5 2.19 7.60 14.46
CA VAL A 5 3.18 7.30 13.42
C VAL A 5 2.74 7.89 12.09
N SER A 6 3.53 8.81 11.55
CA SER A 6 3.30 9.39 10.24
C SER A 6 3.85 8.49 9.14
N THR A 7 3.00 8.15 8.16
CA THR A 7 3.36 7.31 7.02
C THR A 7 2.42 7.52 5.83
N THR A 8 2.56 6.68 4.80
CA THR A 8 1.65 6.62 3.65
C THR A 8 1.50 5.17 3.15
N PRO A 9 0.46 4.84 2.38
CA PRO A 9 0.32 3.52 1.76
C PRO A 9 1.26 3.31 0.56
N GLY A 10 2.26 4.16 0.34
CA GLY A 10 3.20 4.06 -0.78
C GLY A 10 2.65 4.54 -2.11
N LEU A 11 3.17 4.00 -3.20
CA LEU A 11 2.84 4.32 -4.60
C LEU A 11 3.01 5.83 -4.87
N TYR A 12 4.25 6.26 -4.96
CA TYR A 12 4.62 7.66 -5.04
C TYR A 12 4.72 8.17 -6.49
N PRO A 13 4.47 9.48 -6.71
CA PRO A 13 4.76 10.07 -8.00
C PRO A 13 6.27 10.16 -8.20
N LEU A 14 6.75 9.76 -9.37
CA LEU A 14 8.14 10.01 -9.75
C LEU A 14 8.47 11.52 -9.69
N PRO A 15 9.70 11.91 -9.32
CA PRO A 15 10.19 13.26 -9.51
C PRO A 15 10.01 13.76 -10.95
N ASP A 16 9.74 15.05 -11.15
CA ASP A 16 9.43 15.59 -12.48
C ASP A 16 10.56 15.38 -13.49
N TRP A 17 11.83 15.49 -13.06
CA TRP A 17 12.99 15.21 -13.91
C TRP A 17 13.05 13.74 -14.36
N ALA A 18 12.75 12.78 -13.45
CA ALA A 18 12.72 11.37 -13.80
C ALA A 18 11.60 11.04 -14.80
N LYS A 19 10.41 11.66 -14.64
CA LYS A 19 9.33 11.58 -15.65
C LYS A 19 9.78 12.08 -17.01
N ASP A 20 10.50 13.20 -17.07
CA ASP A 20 11.00 13.77 -18.31
C ASP A 20 12.00 12.85 -19.00
N ASP A 21 12.94 12.26 -18.25
CA ASP A 21 13.93 11.31 -18.77
C ASP A 21 13.28 10.03 -19.28
N LEU A 22 12.38 9.41 -18.49
CA LEU A 22 11.67 8.19 -18.88
C LEU A 22 10.65 8.43 -20.02
N SER A 23 10.13 9.64 -20.17
CA SER A 23 9.20 9.97 -21.27
C SER A 23 9.82 9.83 -22.65
N SER A 24 11.13 9.93 -22.77
CA SER A 24 11.89 9.81 -24.01
C SER A 24 12.12 8.36 -24.47
N LEU A 25 11.80 7.36 -23.66
CA LEU A 25 12.01 5.94 -23.94
C LEU A 25 11.26 5.47 -25.20
N LYS A 26 11.90 4.59 -25.96
CA LYS A 26 11.32 3.98 -27.16
C LYS A 26 10.56 2.69 -26.81
N GLY A 27 9.78 2.17 -27.76
CA GLY A 27 8.84 1.09 -27.53
C GLY A 27 9.43 -0.18 -26.88
N HIS A 28 10.65 -0.62 -27.25
CA HIS A 28 11.28 -1.78 -26.63
C HIS A 28 11.75 -1.47 -25.20
N GLN A 29 12.31 -0.28 -24.94
CA GLN A 29 12.71 0.15 -23.60
C GLN A 29 11.51 0.29 -22.63
N LYS A 30 10.35 0.71 -23.17
CA LYS A 30 9.11 0.72 -22.38
C LYS A 30 8.60 -0.69 -22.06
N HIS A 31 8.83 -1.65 -22.92
CA HIS A 31 8.52 -3.06 -22.64
C HIS A 31 9.47 -3.59 -21.57
N ASP A 32 10.76 -3.36 -21.71
CA ASP A 32 11.78 -3.79 -20.76
C ASP A 32 11.49 -3.23 -19.35
N LEU A 33 11.02 -1.97 -19.26
CA LEU A 33 10.61 -1.35 -18.00
C LEU A 33 9.40 -2.03 -17.34
N ILE A 34 8.44 -2.50 -18.11
CA ILE A 34 7.22 -3.15 -17.59
C ILE A 34 7.52 -4.58 -17.12
N SER A 35 8.46 -5.26 -17.75
CA SER A 35 8.84 -6.65 -17.44
C SER A 35 9.96 -6.77 -16.41
N GLY A 36 10.46 -5.65 -15.88
CA GLY A 36 11.59 -5.66 -14.94
C GLY A 36 12.97 -5.91 -15.58
N ASP A 37 13.05 -5.88 -16.92
CA ASP A 37 14.29 -6.10 -17.69
C ASP A 37 14.97 -4.77 -18.08
N GLU A 38 14.99 -3.78 -17.19
CA GLU A 38 15.51 -2.44 -17.48
C GLU A 38 17.00 -2.43 -17.77
N GLY A 39 17.38 -1.65 -18.77
CA GLY A 39 18.80 -1.39 -19.06
C GLY A 39 19.41 -0.38 -18.10
N GLU A 40 20.77 -0.39 -18.02
CA GLU A 40 21.55 0.46 -17.11
C GLU A 40 21.13 1.95 -17.07
N GLU A 41 20.69 2.53 -18.19
CA GLU A 41 20.24 3.93 -18.27
C GLU A 41 18.92 4.16 -17.50
N ILE A 42 18.00 3.19 -17.52
CA ILE A 42 16.70 3.26 -16.83
C ILE A 42 16.91 2.99 -15.35
N THR A 43 17.67 1.97 -15.01
CA THR A 43 18.03 1.64 -13.64
C THR A 43 18.63 2.83 -12.91
N ALA A 44 19.58 3.53 -13.55
CA ALA A 44 20.19 4.73 -12.96
C ALA A 44 19.20 5.87 -12.69
N VAL A 45 18.16 6.04 -13.51
CA VAL A 45 17.10 7.03 -13.26
C VAL A 45 16.30 6.65 -12.02
N TYR A 46 15.95 5.37 -11.85
CA TYR A 46 15.21 4.93 -10.67
C TYR A 46 16.05 4.96 -9.39
N GLU A 47 17.33 4.62 -9.46
CA GLU A 47 18.25 4.75 -8.32
C GLU A 47 18.33 6.21 -7.84
N GLU A 48 18.54 7.17 -8.75
CA GLU A 48 18.58 8.60 -8.39
C GLU A 48 17.20 9.09 -7.89
N ALA A 49 16.09 8.62 -8.47
CA ALA A 49 14.75 8.97 -8.01
C ALA A 49 14.45 8.40 -6.61
N ARG A 50 14.90 7.19 -6.29
CA ARG A 50 14.80 6.59 -4.96
C ARG A 50 15.57 7.40 -3.93
N GLU A 51 16.82 7.78 -4.21
CA GLU A 51 17.60 8.63 -3.33
C GLU A 51 16.88 9.95 -3.00
N GLU A 52 16.26 10.60 -4.02
CA GLU A 52 15.51 11.83 -3.82
C GLU A 52 14.25 11.60 -2.99
N VAL A 53 13.47 10.55 -3.29
CA VAL A 53 12.22 10.26 -2.60
C VAL A 53 12.45 9.89 -1.13
N ILE A 54 13.47 9.10 -0.82
CA ILE A 54 13.84 8.77 0.57
C ILE A 54 14.28 10.02 1.32
N LYS A 55 15.13 10.84 0.70
CA LYS A 55 15.58 12.10 1.29
C LYS A 55 14.42 13.05 1.58
N VAL A 56 13.45 13.14 0.69
CA VAL A 56 12.25 14.00 0.88
C VAL A 56 11.43 13.53 2.08
N GLN A 57 11.25 12.22 2.25
CA GLN A 57 10.56 11.65 3.41
C GLN A 57 11.31 11.97 4.73
N GLN A 58 12.63 11.77 4.73
CA GLN A 58 13.47 12.10 5.88
C GLN A 58 13.45 13.61 6.21
N GLU A 59 13.51 14.48 5.20
CA GLU A 59 13.44 15.94 5.37
C GLU A 59 12.04 16.40 5.84
N ALA A 60 10.98 15.71 5.46
CA ALA A 60 9.62 15.93 5.96
C ALA A 60 9.45 15.45 7.41
N GLY A 61 10.28 14.53 7.88
CA GLY A 61 10.23 13.96 9.22
C GLY A 61 9.21 12.85 9.38
N LEU A 62 8.96 12.05 8.34
CA LEU A 62 8.11 10.86 8.46
C LEU A 62 8.73 9.82 9.38
N ASP A 63 7.88 9.15 10.17
CA ASP A 63 8.29 8.08 11.10
C ASP A 63 8.54 6.76 10.38
N ARG A 64 7.94 6.55 9.22
CA ARG A 64 8.19 5.39 8.36
C ARG A 64 8.64 5.84 6.98
N ILE A 65 9.67 5.18 6.46
CA ILE A 65 10.24 5.43 5.14
C ILE A 65 9.81 4.33 4.18
N VAL A 66 9.17 4.73 3.11
CA VAL A 66 8.64 3.85 2.07
C VAL A 66 9.53 3.92 0.83
N GLU A 67 9.82 2.79 0.20
CA GLU A 67 10.56 2.72 -1.08
C GLU A 67 9.90 3.56 -2.17
N GLY A 68 8.56 3.60 -2.18
CA GLY A 68 7.75 4.43 -3.05
C GLY A 68 7.23 3.74 -4.30
N GLN A 69 7.62 2.51 -4.58
CA GLN A 69 7.18 1.69 -5.71
C GLN A 69 7.38 2.39 -7.06
N LEU A 70 8.52 3.10 -7.20
CA LEU A 70 8.79 4.00 -8.32
C LEU A 70 8.91 3.29 -9.66
N ARG A 71 9.29 2.01 -9.67
CA ARG A 71 9.39 1.17 -10.88
C ARG A 71 8.07 0.59 -11.36
N TRP A 72 7.02 0.69 -10.56
CA TRP A 72 5.72 0.12 -10.91
C TRP A 72 5.06 0.92 -12.05
N ASP A 73 4.72 0.23 -13.16
CA ASP A 73 4.01 0.85 -14.29
C ASP A 73 2.55 1.19 -13.94
N ASP A 74 2.04 0.51 -12.93
CA ASP A 74 0.70 0.71 -12.37
C ASP A 74 0.72 0.62 -10.83
N MET A 75 -0.49 0.63 -10.22
CA MET A 75 -0.61 0.71 -8.77
C MET A 75 -0.43 -0.62 -8.03
N LEU A 76 -0.71 -1.76 -8.65
CA LEU A 76 -0.79 -3.03 -7.92
C LEU A 76 -0.25 -4.25 -8.68
N ALA A 77 -0.31 -4.26 -10.02
CA ALA A 77 -0.02 -5.47 -10.79
C ALA A 77 1.48 -5.79 -10.96
N HIS A 78 2.37 -4.87 -10.60
CA HIS A 78 3.82 -5.00 -10.82
C HIS A 78 4.41 -6.31 -10.28
N PRO A 79 4.09 -6.79 -9.06
CA PRO A 79 4.68 -8.04 -8.55
C PRO A 79 4.43 -9.24 -9.48
N LEU A 80 3.26 -9.29 -10.11
CA LEU A 80 2.97 -10.31 -11.12
C LEU A 80 3.57 -9.98 -12.49
N ALA A 81 3.62 -8.69 -12.87
CA ALA A 81 4.11 -8.29 -14.19
C ALA A 81 5.59 -8.63 -14.43
N VAL A 82 6.38 -8.74 -13.36
CA VAL A 82 7.81 -9.11 -13.41
C VAL A 82 8.06 -10.61 -13.20
N ALA A 83 7.02 -11.40 -12.91
CA ALA A 83 7.15 -12.84 -12.69
C ALA A 83 7.21 -13.62 -14.02
N ASP A 84 8.15 -14.56 -14.14
CA ASP A 84 8.34 -15.40 -15.35
C ASP A 84 7.10 -16.20 -15.74
N ALA A 85 6.25 -16.56 -14.77
CA ALA A 85 5.00 -17.30 -14.96
C ALA A 85 3.86 -16.47 -15.55
N VAL A 86 4.06 -15.16 -15.77
CA VAL A 86 3.00 -14.22 -16.11
C VAL A 86 3.23 -13.56 -17.46
N GLU A 87 2.19 -13.58 -18.30
CA GLU A 87 2.14 -12.81 -19.56
C GLU A 87 1.39 -11.48 -19.29
N THR A 88 2.02 -10.34 -19.53
CA THR A 88 1.32 -9.06 -19.54
C THR A 88 0.59 -8.85 -20.87
N ARG A 89 -0.74 -8.72 -20.83
CA ARG A 89 -1.59 -8.56 -22.02
C ARG A 89 -2.03 -7.11 -22.23
N GLY A 90 -3.23 -6.91 -22.71
CA GLY A 90 -3.80 -5.62 -23.05
C GLY A 90 -3.98 -4.70 -21.84
N ILE A 91 -4.20 -3.42 -22.13
CA ILE A 91 -4.52 -2.43 -21.09
C ILE A 91 -6.00 -2.61 -20.72
N VAL A 92 -6.26 -2.80 -19.43
CA VAL A 92 -7.58 -2.91 -18.83
C VAL A 92 -7.81 -1.77 -17.83
N ARG A 93 -9.06 -1.56 -17.45
CA ARG A 93 -9.46 -0.47 -16.59
C ARG A 93 -9.58 -0.96 -15.15
N TYR A 94 -8.97 -0.22 -14.21
CA TYR A 94 -9.17 -0.47 -12.80
C TYR A 94 -10.59 -0.06 -12.35
N TYR A 95 -11.25 -0.89 -11.59
CA TYR A 95 -12.39 -0.55 -10.72
C TYR A 95 -13.37 0.48 -11.32
N ASP A 96 -13.68 0.39 -12.60
CA ASP A 96 -14.55 1.37 -13.32
C ASP A 96 -14.16 2.85 -13.14
N ASN A 97 -12.94 3.14 -12.74
CA ASN A 97 -12.37 4.50 -12.65
C ASN A 97 -11.57 4.87 -13.92
N ASN A 98 -10.78 5.93 -13.90
CA ASN A 98 -9.96 6.34 -15.04
C ASN A 98 -8.52 5.81 -15.00
N ASN A 99 -8.21 4.90 -14.07
CA ASN A 99 -6.93 4.26 -13.97
C ASN A 99 -6.88 3.02 -14.86
N PHE A 100 -5.72 2.70 -15.38
CA PHE A 100 -5.52 1.59 -16.31
C PHE A 100 -4.26 0.84 -15.92
N TYR A 101 -4.29 -0.46 -16.09
CA TYR A 101 -3.16 -1.36 -15.87
C TYR A 101 -3.02 -2.35 -17.02
N ARG A 102 -1.89 -3.04 -17.07
CA ARG A 102 -1.69 -4.16 -18.00
C ARG A 102 -2.13 -5.43 -17.32
N GLU A 103 -3.09 -6.11 -17.95
CA GLU A 103 -3.64 -7.35 -17.41
C GLU A 103 -2.54 -8.41 -17.23
N PRO A 104 -2.23 -8.80 -15.97
CA PRO A 104 -1.36 -9.95 -15.74
C PRO A 104 -2.14 -11.24 -15.94
N VAL A 105 -1.60 -12.17 -16.72
CA VAL A 105 -2.21 -13.47 -17.00
C VAL A 105 -1.27 -14.57 -16.53
N VAL A 106 -1.66 -15.26 -15.49
CA VAL A 106 -0.87 -16.33 -14.88
C VAL A 106 -1.01 -17.60 -15.72
N GLN A 107 0.10 -18.08 -16.29
CA GLN A 107 0.13 -19.22 -17.23
C GLN A 107 0.89 -20.43 -16.71
N ASP A 108 1.65 -20.28 -15.63
CA ASP A 108 2.43 -21.35 -14.98
C ASP A 108 2.42 -21.16 -13.47
N ASP A 109 3.04 -22.05 -12.72
CA ASP A 109 3.15 -21.97 -11.27
C ASP A 109 3.91 -20.70 -10.86
N LEU A 110 3.34 -19.91 -9.92
CA LEU A 110 3.96 -18.70 -9.42
C LEU A 110 5.11 -19.04 -8.46
N GLU A 111 6.24 -18.39 -8.67
CA GLU A 111 7.40 -18.43 -7.77
C GLU A 111 7.83 -17.01 -7.41
N PRO A 112 8.25 -16.73 -6.16
CA PRO A 112 8.73 -15.40 -5.75
C PRO A 112 9.87 -14.92 -6.65
N THR A 113 9.85 -13.64 -7.00
CA THR A 113 10.83 -13.03 -7.91
C THR A 113 12.03 -12.46 -7.20
N GLY A 114 11.83 -11.95 -5.96
CA GLY A 114 12.80 -11.16 -5.22
C GLY A 114 13.01 -9.74 -5.77
N ASP A 115 12.21 -9.31 -6.75
CA ASP A 115 12.30 -7.96 -7.33
C ASP A 115 12.00 -6.89 -6.27
N ILE A 116 10.92 -7.08 -5.51
CA ILE A 116 10.53 -6.14 -4.46
C ILE A 116 11.54 -6.15 -3.30
N ALA A 117 12.06 -7.33 -2.93
CA ALA A 117 13.10 -7.45 -1.92
C ALA A 117 14.36 -6.66 -2.31
N ALA A 118 14.78 -6.70 -3.57
CA ALA A 118 15.92 -5.94 -4.06
C ALA A 118 15.70 -4.41 -3.97
N GLU A 119 14.49 -3.92 -4.25
CA GLU A 119 14.14 -2.51 -4.10
C GLU A 119 14.13 -2.06 -2.62
N LEU A 120 13.63 -2.92 -1.73
CA LEU A 120 13.65 -2.68 -0.28
C LEU A 120 15.07 -2.73 0.29
N GLU A 121 15.91 -3.68 -0.16
CA GLU A 121 17.33 -3.73 0.22
C GLU A 121 18.07 -2.44 -0.18
N ALA A 122 17.84 -1.96 -1.42
CA ALA A 122 18.43 -0.72 -1.89
C ALA A 122 17.95 0.52 -1.09
N THR A 123 16.71 0.48 -0.59
CA THR A 123 16.17 1.52 0.29
C THR A 123 16.79 1.44 1.68
N ALA A 124 16.90 0.25 2.25
CA ALA A 124 17.53 0.03 3.55
C ALA A 124 19.01 0.49 3.59
N GLU A 125 19.73 0.43 2.45
CA GLU A 125 21.09 0.96 2.33
C GLU A 125 21.14 2.51 2.41
N LEU A 126 20.04 3.19 2.09
CA LEU A 126 19.92 4.67 2.10
C LEU A 126 19.33 5.22 3.41
N THR A 127 18.75 4.35 4.22
CA THR A 127 18.22 4.65 5.54
C THR A 127 19.10 3.97 6.60
N ASP A 128 18.88 4.26 7.87
CA ASP A 128 19.50 3.50 8.96
C ASP A 128 18.78 2.16 9.24
N GLY A 129 17.71 1.85 8.47
CA GLY A 129 16.96 0.60 8.47
C GLY A 129 15.88 0.49 9.55
N ASP A 130 15.96 1.31 10.58
CA ASP A 130 15.08 1.23 11.77
C ASP A 130 13.66 1.83 11.52
N ASP A 131 13.38 2.39 10.34
CA ASP A 131 12.14 3.06 9.99
C ASP A 131 11.52 2.58 8.67
N LEU A 132 12.06 1.47 8.10
CA LEU A 132 11.62 0.96 6.80
C LEU A 132 10.21 0.39 6.85
N GLN A 133 9.38 0.81 5.90
CA GLN A 133 8.06 0.24 5.64
C GLN A 133 8.02 -0.43 4.27
N ALA A 134 7.62 -1.69 4.25
CA ALA A 134 7.30 -2.42 3.03
C ALA A 134 5.85 -2.17 2.59
N VAL A 135 5.61 -2.24 1.29
CA VAL A 135 4.26 -2.12 0.70
C VAL A 135 4.08 -3.18 -0.38
N LEU A 136 2.98 -3.90 -0.31
CA LEU A 136 2.55 -4.89 -1.30
C LEU A 136 1.07 -4.71 -1.66
N PRO A 137 0.63 -5.10 -2.86
CA PRO A 137 -0.78 -5.42 -3.05
C PRO A 137 -1.17 -6.56 -2.13
N GLY A 138 -2.35 -6.49 -1.54
CA GLY A 138 -2.89 -7.62 -0.80
C GLY A 138 -3.31 -8.76 -1.73
N PRO A 139 -3.39 -10.00 -1.22
CA PRO A 139 -3.61 -11.18 -2.05
C PRO A 139 -4.97 -11.18 -2.75
N TYR A 140 -6.01 -10.65 -2.12
CA TYR A 140 -7.34 -10.60 -2.74
C TYR A 140 -7.37 -9.62 -3.92
N SER A 141 -6.84 -8.41 -3.73
CA SER A 141 -6.77 -7.41 -4.80
C SER A 141 -5.89 -7.87 -5.97
N LEU A 142 -4.75 -8.50 -5.68
CA LEU A 142 -3.88 -9.00 -6.73
C LEU A 142 -4.51 -10.15 -7.51
N ALA A 143 -5.25 -11.04 -6.86
CA ALA A 143 -6.01 -12.11 -7.52
C ALA A 143 -7.17 -11.55 -8.36
N ASP A 144 -7.90 -10.54 -7.85
CA ASP A 144 -9.01 -9.89 -8.55
C ASP A 144 -8.55 -9.17 -9.83
N LEU A 145 -7.34 -8.60 -9.83
CA LEU A 145 -6.76 -7.88 -10.97
C LEU A 145 -6.10 -8.77 -12.01
N ALA A 146 -5.85 -10.03 -11.72
CA ALA A 146 -5.15 -10.96 -12.60
C ALA A 146 -6.11 -11.97 -13.25
N THR A 147 -5.70 -12.50 -14.40
CA THR A 147 -6.42 -13.59 -15.08
C THR A 147 -5.71 -14.91 -14.82
N ASP A 148 -6.47 -15.90 -14.33
CA ASP A 148 -5.98 -17.27 -14.13
C ASP A 148 -6.14 -18.13 -15.39
N GLU A 149 -5.04 -18.64 -15.95
CA GLU A 149 -5.02 -19.68 -16.98
C GLU A 149 -4.34 -20.98 -16.48
N GLN A 150 -3.88 -21.03 -15.20
CA GLN A 150 -3.10 -22.14 -14.64
C GLN A 150 -3.89 -22.97 -13.60
N TYR A 151 -4.49 -22.35 -12.59
CA TYR A 151 -5.01 -23.03 -11.41
C TYR A 151 -6.46 -23.52 -11.58
N GLY A 152 -7.28 -22.84 -12.36
CA GLY A 152 -8.57 -23.30 -12.84
C GLY A 152 -9.76 -23.13 -11.90
N ASP A 153 -9.55 -22.65 -10.66
CA ASP A 153 -10.61 -22.17 -9.77
C ASP A 153 -10.13 -21.04 -8.87
N ASP A 154 -11.04 -20.14 -8.49
CA ASP A 154 -10.73 -18.89 -7.79
C ASP A 154 -10.07 -19.13 -6.41
N ALA A 155 -10.44 -20.20 -5.70
CA ALA A 155 -9.87 -20.49 -4.39
C ALA A 155 -8.43 -21.00 -4.50
N ALA A 156 -8.14 -21.85 -5.49
CA ALA A 156 -6.79 -22.32 -5.76
C ALA A 156 -5.90 -21.16 -6.25
N PHE A 157 -6.45 -20.27 -7.09
CA PHE A 157 -5.74 -19.11 -7.60
C PHE A 157 -5.41 -18.13 -6.47
N LEU A 158 -6.39 -17.75 -5.63
CA LEU A 158 -6.15 -16.88 -4.46
C LEU A 158 -5.10 -17.50 -3.51
N GLY A 159 -5.16 -18.81 -3.29
CA GLY A 159 -4.16 -19.52 -2.50
C GLY A 159 -2.75 -19.45 -3.08
N ALA A 160 -2.62 -19.53 -4.41
CA ALA A 160 -1.34 -19.42 -5.11
C ALA A 160 -0.79 -17.99 -5.07
N ILE A 161 -1.64 -16.98 -5.22
CA ILE A 161 -1.26 -15.57 -5.05
C ILE A 161 -0.77 -15.31 -3.61
N ALA A 162 -1.49 -15.83 -2.60
CA ALA A 162 -1.06 -15.69 -1.21
C ALA A 162 0.29 -16.38 -0.94
N GLU A 163 0.54 -17.57 -1.53
CA GLU A 163 1.82 -18.27 -1.45
C GLU A 163 2.96 -17.51 -2.14
N PHE A 164 2.68 -16.92 -3.28
CA PHE A 164 3.61 -16.07 -4.00
C PHE A 164 4.01 -14.84 -3.15
N LEU A 165 3.03 -14.11 -2.60
CA LEU A 165 3.30 -12.94 -1.76
C LEU A 165 3.97 -13.31 -0.42
N GLU A 166 3.61 -14.43 0.20
CA GLU A 166 4.31 -14.98 1.37
C GLU A 166 5.80 -15.15 1.06
N GLY A 167 6.13 -15.73 -0.08
CA GLY A 167 7.52 -15.94 -0.49
C GLY A 167 8.26 -14.65 -0.88
N GLU A 168 7.57 -13.61 -1.36
CA GLU A 168 8.18 -12.28 -1.54
C GLU A 168 8.53 -11.66 -0.17
N VAL A 169 7.60 -11.72 0.80
CA VAL A 169 7.79 -11.18 2.17
C VAL A 169 8.92 -11.91 2.90
N ASP A 170 9.03 -13.23 2.76
CA ASP A 170 10.13 -14.03 3.36
C ASP A 170 11.53 -13.55 2.91
N ALA A 171 11.63 -12.87 1.76
CA ALA A 171 12.87 -12.36 1.21
C ALA A 171 13.17 -10.90 1.59
N PHE A 172 12.26 -10.21 2.27
CA PHE A 172 12.43 -8.78 2.60
C PHE A 172 13.54 -8.57 3.64
N PRO A 173 14.28 -7.44 3.58
CA PRO A 173 15.13 -7.01 4.67
C PRO A 173 14.31 -6.72 5.93
N ASP A 174 14.99 -6.51 7.07
CA ASP A 174 14.34 -6.06 8.30
C ASP A 174 13.52 -4.79 8.02
N HIS A 175 12.26 -4.78 8.44
CA HIS A 175 11.33 -3.68 8.28
C HIS A 175 10.38 -3.62 9.48
N GLU A 176 9.90 -2.42 9.82
CA GLU A 176 9.04 -2.18 10.98
C GLU A 176 7.56 -2.39 10.67
N THR A 177 7.15 -2.12 9.43
CA THR A 177 5.74 -2.15 9.03
C THR A 177 5.58 -2.72 7.62
N LEU A 178 4.55 -3.53 7.40
CA LEU A 178 4.10 -4.00 6.09
C LEU A 178 2.68 -3.49 5.80
N PHE A 179 2.53 -2.69 4.75
CA PHE A 179 1.21 -2.32 4.23
C PHE A 179 0.76 -3.29 3.13
N LEU A 180 -0.39 -3.91 3.32
CA LEU A 180 -1.09 -4.72 2.32
C LEU A 180 -2.24 -3.90 1.72
N LEU A 181 -2.14 -3.54 0.44
CA LEU A 181 -3.12 -2.72 -0.26
C LEU A 181 -4.27 -3.58 -0.79
N GLU A 182 -5.47 -3.40 -0.27
CA GLU A 182 -6.64 -4.24 -0.57
C GLU A 182 -7.87 -3.45 -1.05
N PRO A 183 -7.73 -2.63 -2.12
CA PRO A 183 -8.87 -1.86 -2.63
C PRO A 183 -10.00 -2.74 -3.20
N SER A 184 -9.72 -3.94 -3.72
CA SER A 184 -10.76 -4.85 -4.20
C SER A 184 -11.70 -5.32 -3.10
N LEU A 185 -11.29 -5.34 -1.83
CA LEU A 185 -12.20 -5.64 -0.71
C LEU A 185 -13.34 -4.61 -0.60
N VAL A 186 -13.15 -3.40 -1.15
CA VAL A 186 -14.17 -2.33 -1.20
C VAL A 186 -14.87 -2.32 -2.55
N GLU A 187 -14.13 -2.22 -3.65
CA GLU A 187 -14.67 -1.98 -4.99
C GLU A 187 -15.28 -3.22 -5.65
N ASN A 188 -14.73 -4.40 -5.38
CA ASN A 188 -15.19 -5.71 -5.85
C ASN A 188 -15.34 -6.67 -4.67
N ALA A 189 -16.12 -6.25 -3.67
CA ALA A 189 -16.25 -6.95 -2.40
C ALA A 189 -16.50 -8.46 -2.59
N PRO A 190 -15.81 -9.33 -1.82
CA PRO A 190 -15.95 -10.78 -1.96
C PRO A 190 -17.36 -11.26 -1.63
N GLU A 191 -17.85 -12.22 -2.41
CA GLU A 191 -19.13 -12.90 -2.16
C GLU A 191 -19.06 -13.82 -0.94
N ASP A 192 -20.23 -14.34 -0.50
CA ASP A 192 -20.35 -15.31 0.60
C ASP A 192 -19.39 -16.50 0.47
N GLY A 193 -18.47 -16.65 1.43
CA GLY A 193 -17.44 -17.68 1.49
C GLY A 193 -16.16 -17.35 0.70
N GLN A 194 -16.12 -16.25 -0.04
CA GLN A 194 -14.88 -15.66 -0.56
C GLN A 194 -14.27 -14.72 0.48
N ASP A 195 -15.10 -14.03 1.25
CA ASP A 195 -14.72 -13.19 2.40
C ASP A 195 -13.83 -13.92 3.42
N GLU A 196 -14.23 -15.13 3.84
CA GLU A 196 -13.43 -15.98 4.73
C GLU A 196 -12.08 -16.37 4.06
N ARG A 197 -12.09 -16.74 2.78
CA ARG A 197 -10.87 -17.09 2.05
C ARG A 197 -9.94 -15.89 1.81
N ALA A 198 -10.50 -14.71 1.60
CA ALA A 198 -9.71 -13.47 1.50
C ALA A 198 -8.99 -13.19 2.82
N SER A 199 -9.68 -13.31 3.96
CA SER A 199 -9.10 -13.19 5.29
C SER A 199 -7.99 -14.24 5.54
N GLU A 200 -8.22 -15.51 5.19
CA GLU A 200 -7.21 -16.57 5.28
C GLU A 200 -5.97 -16.30 4.41
N ALA A 201 -6.17 -15.75 3.22
CA ALA A 201 -5.08 -15.37 2.31
C ALA A 201 -4.24 -14.20 2.88
N ILE A 202 -4.91 -13.19 3.44
CA ILE A 202 -4.26 -12.06 4.11
C ILE A 202 -3.48 -12.54 5.34
N TYR A 203 -4.09 -13.39 6.18
CA TYR A 203 -3.42 -13.99 7.33
C TYR A 203 -2.14 -14.73 6.95
N ARG A 204 -2.17 -15.47 5.84
CA ARG A 204 -1.00 -16.19 5.33
C ARG A 204 0.16 -15.24 5.02
N VAL A 205 -0.10 -14.16 4.31
CA VAL A 205 0.92 -13.15 3.96
C VAL A 205 1.40 -12.41 5.20
N ALA A 206 0.48 -12.02 6.08
CA ALA A 206 0.81 -11.33 7.33
C ALA A 206 1.71 -12.18 8.24
N SER A 207 1.50 -13.50 8.27
CA SER A 207 2.29 -14.44 9.09
C SER A 207 3.72 -14.66 8.59
N ALA A 208 4.10 -14.11 7.43
CA ALA A 208 5.45 -14.24 6.86
C ALA A 208 6.44 -13.20 7.44
N THR A 209 6.00 -12.27 8.26
CA THR A 209 6.84 -11.27 8.90
C THR A 209 6.54 -11.14 10.39
N ASP A 210 7.51 -10.64 11.14
CA ASP A 210 7.33 -10.23 12.54
C ASP A 210 7.06 -8.70 12.66
N ALA A 211 6.98 -7.97 11.53
CA ALA A 211 6.67 -6.54 11.46
C ALA A 211 5.17 -6.29 11.65
N ASP A 212 4.79 -5.07 12.05
CA ASP A 212 3.39 -4.67 12.14
C ASP A 212 2.72 -4.69 10.76
N VAL A 213 1.62 -5.44 10.62
CA VAL A 213 0.91 -5.57 9.35
C VAL A 213 -0.34 -4.70 9.34
N VAL A 214 -0.38 -3.76 8.40
CA VAL A 214 -1.51 -2.86 8.15
C VAL A 214 -2.23 -3.28 6.87
N VAL A 215 -3.48 -3.71 6.95
CA VAL A 215 -4.30 -3.92 5.76
C VAL A 215 -5.02 -2.63 5.42
N GLN A 216 -4.73 -2.08 4.24
CA GLN A 216 -5.22 -0.79 3.78
C GLN A 216 -6.21 -0.94 2.62
N PRO A 217 -7.50 -1.14 2.87
CA PRO A 217 -8.54 -0.91 1.88
C PRO A 217 -8.74 0.61 1.69
N TYR A 218 -9.07 1.04 0.50
CA TYR A 218 -9.31 2.45 0.21
C TYR A 218 -10.44 2.63 -0.82
N TRP A 219 -10.83 3.88 -1.08
CA TRP A 219 -11.97 4.35 -1.87
C TRP A 219 -13.34 4.18 -1.21
N GLY A 220 -13.41 3.69 0.01
CA GLY A 220 -14.67 3.54 0.73
C GLY A 220 -14.54 2.88 2.08
N ALA A 221 -15.59 2.17 2.47
CA ALA A 221 -15.64 1.34 3.65
C ALA A 221 -15.90 -0.12 3.26
N LEU A 222 -15.31 -1.04 4.00
CA LEU A 222 -15.60 -2.47 3.85
C LEU A 222 -17.06 -2.77 4.18
N GLU A 223 -17.65 -3.72 3.47
CA GLU A 223 -18.94 -4.31 3.90
C GLU A 223 -18.77 -4.97 5.27
N GLU A 224 -19.81 -4.89 6.11
CA GLU A 224 -19.77 -5.37 7.51
C GLU A 224 -19.22 -6.80 7.66
N LYS A 225 -19.61 -7.70 6.77
CA LYS A 225 -19.19 -9.09 6.82
C LYS A 225 -17.73 -9.27 6.42
N VAL A 226 -17.27 -8.53 5.42
CA VAL A 226 -15.86 -8.52 4.98
C VAL A 226 -14.98 -7.99 6.10
N TYR A 227 -15.40 -6.90 6.73
CA TYR A 227 -14.70 -6.31 7.87
C TYR A 227 -14.59 -7.30 9.04
N ALA A 228 -15.71 -7.95 9.40
CA ALA A 228 -15.73 -8.93 10.50
C ALA A 228 -14.77 -10.12 10.24
N HIS A 229 -14.69 -10.62 8.99
CA HIS A 229 -13.73 -11.67 8.65
C HIS A 229 -12.29 -11.17 8.61
N LEU A 230 -12.06 -9.92 8.18
CA LEU A 230 -10.72 -9.34 8.17
C LEU A 230 -10.12 -9.25 9.58
N LEU A 231 -10.94 -9.00 10.60
CA LEU A 231 -10.50 -9.01 12.00
C LEU A 231 -10.02 -10.40 12.49
N ASP A 232 -10.37 -11.47 11.79
CA ASP A 232 -9.88 -12.84 12.09
C ASP A 232 -8.50 -13.11 11.46
N ALA A 233 -7.94 -12.18 10.68
CA ALA A 233 -6.67 -12.38 9.96
C ALA A 233 -5.41 -12.19 10.82
N ASP A 234 -5.53 -11.94 12.14
CA ASP A 234 -4.39 -11.71 13.06
C ASP A 234 -3.40 -10.67 12.51
N ILE A 235 -3.94 -9.53 12.12
CA ILE A 235 -3.22 -8.35 11.63
C ILE A 235 -3.16 -7.28 12.73
N ASP A 236 -2.16 -6.41 12.68
CA ASP A 236 -1.94 -5.40 13.73
C ASP A 236 -2.86 -4.19 13.56
N ALA A 237 -3.13 -3.77 12.31
CA ALA A 237 -4.01 -2.65 12.03
C ALA A 237 -4.87 -2.83 10.78
N VAL A 238 -6.02 -2.21 10.79
CA VAL A 238 -6.83 -1.93 9.60
C VAL A 238 -6.73 -0.43 9.28
N GLY A 239 -6.50 -0.12 8.00
CA GLY A 239 -6.56 1.23 7.48
C GLY A 239 -7.98 1.63 7.10
N PHE A 240 -8.34 2.88 7.34
CA PHE A 240 -9.67 3.40 7.08
C PHE A 240 -9.62 4.66 6.22
N ASP A 241 -10.36 4.67 5.12
CA ASP A 241 -10.52 5.84 4.26
C ASP A 241 -11.57 6.80 4.84
N PHE A 242 -11.11 7.69 5.73
CA PHE A 242 -11.96 8.71 6.31
C PHE A 242 -12.24 9.90 5.38
N VAL A 243 -11.62 9.94 4.20
CA VAL A 243 -11.91 10.95 3.17
C VAL A 243 -13.12 10.53 2.33
N ALA A 244 -13.14 9.30 1.83
CA ALA A 244 -14.21 8.81 0.96
C ALA A 244 -15.48 8.41 1.74
N ASN A 245 -15.36 7.72 2.87
CA ASN A 245 -16.50 7.22 3.62
C ASN A 245 -16.26 7.17 5.14
N GLN A 246 -16.45 8.32 5.81
CA GLN A 246 -16.24 8.43 7.25
C GLN A 246 -17.29 7.68 8.07
N ASP A 247 -18.57 7.79 7.70
CA ASP A 247 -19.67 7.32 8.55
C ASP A 247 -19.73 5.79 8.63
N ASP A 248 -19.55 5.08 7.49
CA ASP A 248 -19.59 3.62 7.45
C ASP A 248 -18.29 3.02 8.06
N ASN A 249 -17.12 3.65 7.85
CA ASN A 249 -15.88 3.24 8.52
C ASN A 249 -16.01 3.36 10.04
N LEU A 250 -16.55 4.48 10.53
CA LEU A 250 -16.78 4.66 11.96
C LEU A 250 -17.79 3.64 12.51
N TYR A 251 -18.85 3.35 11.75
CA TYR A 251 -19.83 2.33 12.13
C TYR A 251 -19.19 0.95 12.26
N ASN A 252 -18.34 0.53 11.31
CA ASN A 252 -17.66 -0.75 11.37
C ASN A 252 -16.82 -0.88 12.64
N ILE A 253 -16.03 0.15 12.97
CA ILE A 253 -15.19 0.13 14.18
C ILE A 253 -16.07 0.09 15.45
N GLN A 254 -17.16 0.85 15.50
CA GLN A 254 -18.05 0.90 16.67
C GLN A 254 -18.80 -0.40 16.91
N GLU A 255 -19.21 -1.10 15.83
CA GLU A 255 -20.01 -2.33 15.93
C GLU A 255 -19.15 -3.58 16.11
N TYR A 256 -18.02 -3.67 15.43
CA TYR A 256 -17.17 -4.88 15.41
C TYR A 256 -15.87 -4.76 16.19
N GLY A 257 -15.47 -3.55 16.56
CA GLY A 257 -14.16 -3.26 17.15
C GLY A 257 -13.08 -3.01 16.10
N ALA A 258 -11.84 -2.92 16.56
CA ALA A 258 -10.65 -2.82 15.74
C ALA A 258 -9.51 -3.61 16.41
N PRO A 259 -8.42 -3.94 15.70
CA PRO A 259 -7.17 -4.42 16.30
C PRO A 259 -6.60 -3.42 17.31
N ASP A 260 -5.47 -3.77 17.93
CA ASP A 260 -4.82 -2.90 18.93
C ASP A 260 -4.25 -1.62 18.31
N ASP A 261 -3.95 -1.64 17.01
CA ASP A 261 -3.51 -0.51 16.21
C ASP A 261 -4.54 -0.11 15.15
N ILE A 262 -4.42 1.13 14.63
CA ILE A 262 -5.32 1.65 13.61
C ILE A 262 -4.57 2.56 12.63
N ALA A 263 -4.91 2.50 11.32
CA ALA A 263 -4.40 3.45 10.35
C ALA A 263 -5.52 4.39 9.85
N LEU A 264 -5.31 5.69 9.99
CA LEU A 264 -6.28 6.72 9.68
C LEU A 264 -5.90 7.46 8.40
N GLY A 265 -6.59 7.15 7.31
CA GLY A 265 -6.47 7.87 6.04
C GLY A 265 -7.19 9.20 6.10
N LEU A 266 -6.51 10.24 6.57
CA LEU A 266 -7.06 11.57 6.83
C LEU A 266 -6.68 12.62 5.79
N ALA A 267 -5.57 12.42 5.09
CA ALA A 267 -5.14 13.27 3.99
C ALA A 267 -5.55 12.65 2.64
N ASP A 268 -6.07 13.46 1.70
CA ASP A 268 -6.58 12.98 0.42
C ASP A 268 -5.43 12.74 -0.57
N GLY A 269 -5.07 11.48 -0.81
CA GLY A 269 -4.00 11.04 -1.71
C GLY A 269 -4.23 11.41 -3.19
N GLN A 270 -5.45 11.76 -3.57
CA GLN A 270 -5.82 12.06 -4.97
C GLN A 270 -6.17 13.53 -5.20
N ASN A 271 -6.16 14.38 -4.18
CA ASN A 271 -6.46 15.80 -4.28
C ASN A 271 -5.21 16.66 -4.07
N THR A 272 -5.06 17.70 -4.87
CA THR A 272 -3.95 18.65 -4.76
C THR A 272 -4.10 19.67 -3.60
N LEU A 273 -5.24 19.67 -2.91
CA LEU A 273 -5.39 20.43 -1.68
C LEU A 273 -4.55 19.75 -0.58
N VAL A 274 -3.68 20.51 0.04
CA VAL A 274 -2.89 20.03 1.19
C VAL A 274 -3.67 20.33 2.46
N GLU A 275 -3.83 19.33 3.28
CA GLU A 275 -4.50 19.43 4.57
C GLU A 275 -3.63 20.22 5.56
N ASP A 276 -4.27 20.98 6.44
CA ASP A 276 -3.60 21.65 7.53
C ASP A 276 -3.24 20.62 8.63
N PRO A 277 -2.00 20.57 9.14
CA PRO A 277 -1.58 19.61 10.17
C PRO A 277 -2.47 19.63 11.42
N GLU A 278 -2.88 20.83 11.87
CA GLU A 278 -3.80 20.95 13.00
C GLU A 278 -5.18 20.34 12.69
N ALA A 279 -5.65 20.43 11.43
CA ALA A 279 -6.90 19.80 11.02
C ALA A 279 -6.81 18.28 10.97
N ILE A 280 -5.69 17.71 10.53
CA ILE A 280 -5.44 16.25 10.59
C ILE A 280 -5.48 15.80 12.05
N ARG A 281 -4.71 16.44 12.91
CA ARG A 281 -4.69 16.16 14.36
C ARG A 281 -6.10 16.24 14.99
N GLU A 282 -6.85 17.31 14.71
CA GLU A 282 -8.22 17.48 15.27
C GLU A 282 -9.15 16.36 14.78
N ARG A 283 -8.99 15.87 13.56
CA ARG A 283 -9.76 14.73 13.04
C ARG A 283 -9.35 13.43 13.71
N THR A 284 -8.05 13.21 13.94
CA THR A 284 -7.56 12.06 14.71
C THR A 284 -8.23 12.02 16.09
N GLU A 285 -8.14 13.10 16.87
CA GLU A 285 -8.78 13.21 18.18
C GLU A 285 -10.31 13.02 18.11
N TRP A 286 -10.92 13.51 17.05
CA TRP A 286 -12.35 13.32 16.85
C TRP A 286 -12.69 11.84 16.63
N VAL A 287 -11.93 11.11 15.82
CA VAL A 287 -12.13 9.66 15.59
C VAL A 287 -11.98 8.91 16.92
N GLU A 288 -10.87 9.11 17.62
CA GLU A 288 -10.64 8.49 18.94
C GLU A 288 -11.78 8.80 19.93
N GLY A 289 -12.25 10.04 19.94
CA GLY A 289 -13.39 10.47 20.77
C GLY A 289 -14.72 9.80 20.43
N GLN A 290 -14.92 9.35 19.18
CA GLN A 290 -16.10 8.59 18.78
C GLN A 290 -16.05 7.12 19.25
N LEU A 291 -14.85 6.58 19.43
CA LEU A 291 -14.62 5.19 19.82
C LEU A 291 -14.66 4.96 21.35
N GLY A 292 -14.75 6.01 22.11
CA GLY A 292 -15.05 5.99 23.54
C GLY A 292 -13.86 5.57 24.40
N VAL A 293 -13.82 4.33 24.88
CA VAL A 293 -12.79 3.83 25.80
C VAL A 293 -11.73 2.97 25.10
N THR A 294 -11.75 2.89 23.79
CA THR A 294 -10.71 2.20 23.03
C THR A 294 -9.47 3.08 23.02
N GLU A 295 -8.38 2.57 23.58
CA GLU A 295 -7.05 3.18 23.49
C GLU A 295 -6.25 2.30 22.53
N PHE A 296 -5.76 2.86 21.44
CA PHE A 296 -4.87 2.18 20.50
C PHE A 296 -3.43 2.23 21.04
N GLU A 297 -2.65 1.18 20.73
CA GLU A 297 -1.22 1.19 20.98
C GLU A 297 -0.55 2.11 19.98
N THR A 298 -0.85 1.94 18.68
CA THR A 298 -0.36 2.77 17.59
C THR A 298 -1.50 3.36 16.74
N VAL A 299 -1.36 4.62 16.35
CA VAL A 299 -2.22 5.29 15.39
C VAL A 299 -1.37 5.77 14.21
N TYR A 300 -1.49 5.11 13.07
CA TYR A 300 -0.83 5.53 11.84
C TYR A 300 -1.63 6.66 11.19
N LEU A 301 -0.99 7.83 11.01
CA LEU A 301 -1.54 8.96 10.26
C LEU A 301 -1.07 8.89 8.82
N THR A 302 -2.00 8.73 7.90
CA THR A 302 -1.65 8.43 6.51
C THR A 302 -2.57 9.15 5.50
N THR A 303 -2.22 9.08 4.23
CA THR A 303 -3.16 9.41 3.16
C THR A 303 -4.21 8.30 3.05
N ASN A 304 -5.42 8.66 2.61
CA ASN A 304 -6.50 7.66 2.46
C ASN A 304 -6.25 6.65 1.35
N THR A 305 -5.53 7.07 0.31
CA THR A 305 -5.13 6.25 -0.84
C THR A 305 -3.67 6.52 -1.18
N GLU A 306 -3.19 5.85 -2.23
CA GLU A 306 -1.91 6.13 -2.86
C GLU A 306 -1.79 7.59 -3.34
N THR A 307 -0.54 8.05 -3.53
CA THR A 307 -0.26 9.43 -4.00
C THR A 307 0.24 9.51 -5.45
N PHE A 308 0.20 8.40 -6.17
CA PHE A 308 0.77 8.19 -7.51
C PHE A 308 0.42 9.29 -8.53
N TYR A 309 -0.81 9.79 -8.49
CA TYR A 309 -1.29 10.82 -9.44
C TYR A 309 -1.09 12.26 -8.98
N LEU A 310 -0.54 12.49 -7.80
CA LEU A 310 -0.26 13.85 -7.34
C LEU A 310 0.88 14.49 -8.15
N PRO A 311 0.83 15.80 -8.37
CA PRO A 311 2.03 16.56 -8.72
C PRO A 311 3.10 16.39 -7.63
N TYR A 312 4.35 16.14 -8.01
CA TYR A 312 5.41 15.80 -7.05
C TYR A 312 5.54 16.82 -5.89
N GLY A 313 5.46 18.13 -6.17
CA GLY A 313 5.50 19.14 -5.12
C GLY A 313 4.30 19.07 -4.15
N LYS A 314 3.14 18.58 -4.60
CA LYS A 314 1.98 18.39 -3.71
C LYS A 314 2.09 17.14 -2.85
N TYR A 315 2.70 16.10 -3.38
CA TYR A 315 3.10 14.93 -2.62
C TYR A 315 4.02 15.35 -1.45
N VAL A 316 5.09 16.10 -1.74
CA VAL A 316 6.02 16.58 -0.69
C VAL A 316 5.30 17.38 0.40
N GLU A 317 4.48 18.37 0.02
CA GLU A 317 3.72 19.17 0.97
C GLU A 317 2.78 18.32 1.86
N LYS A 318 2.24 17.20 1.36
CA LYS A 318 1.40 16.28 2.15
C LYS A 318 2.21 15.45 3.13
N LEU A 319 3.41 15.01 2.76
CA LEU A 319 4.32 14.32 3.69
C LEU A 319 4.66 15.22 4.89
N GLU A 320 5.02 16.49 4.62
CA GLU A 320 5.29 17.48 5.66
C GLU A 320 4.09 17.68 6.60
N ALA A 321 2.87 17.72 6.02
CA ALA A 321 1.65 17.90 6.80
C ALA A 321 1.33 16.69 7.70
N LEU A 322 1.57 15.46 7.22
CA LEU A 322 1.37 14.24 8.01
C LEU A 322 2.37 14.14 9.16
N ALA A 323 3.66 14.40 8.92
CA ALA A 323 4.69 14.37 9.95
C ALA A 323 4.42 15.43 11.04
N GLU A 324 4.10 16.67 10.65
CA GLU A 324 3.75 17.72 11.61
C GLU A 324 2.49 17.37 12.43
N ALA A 325 1.51 16.69 11.81
CA ALA A 325 0.29 16.28 12.50
C ALA A 325 0.57 15.20 13.57
N ALA A 326 1.47 14.25 13.31
CA ALA A 326 1.89 13.23 14.27
C ALA A 326 2.61 13.86 15.47
N ASP A 327 3.59 14.74 15.21
CA ASP A 327 4.27 15.50 16.25
C ASP A 327 3.30 16.29 17.17
N LEU A 328 2.29 16.93 16.57
CA LEU A 328 1.26 17.67 17.30
C LEU A 328 0.37 16.76 18.16
N ALA A 329 0.08 15.55 17.70
CA ALA A 329 -0.72 14.56 18.44
C ALA A 329 0.06 14.04 19.66
N GLU A 330 1.34 13.70 19.51
CA GLU A 330 2.21 13.25 20.62
C GLU A 330 2.36 14.28 21.73
N VAL A 331 2.59 15.55 21.38
CA VAL A 331 2.74 16.64 22.37
C VAL A 331 1.52 16.78 23.26
N LYS A 332 0.32 16.45 22.77
CA LYS A 332 -0.91 16.55 23.55
C LYS A 332 -1.19 15.32 24.41
N ALA A 333 -0.75 14.15 23.96
CA ALA A 333 -0.88 12.88 24.70
C ALA A 333 0.06 12.79 25.91
N ALA A 334 1.15 13.57 25.92
CA ALA A 334 2.17 13.66 26.99
C ALA A 334 1.76 14.62 28.10
#